data_45d06ac67570b4632745a5db7dba5ca6
#
_entry.id   45d06ac67570b4632745a5db7dba5ca6
#
_cell.length_a   1.000
_cell.length_b   1.000
_cell.length_c   1.000
_cell.angle_alpha   90.00
_cell.angle_beta   90.00
_cell.angle_gamma   90.00
#
_symmetry.space_group_name_H-M   'P 1'
#
loop_
_entity.id
_entity.type
_entity.pdbx_description
1 polymer ?
#
loop_
_entity_poly.entity_id
_entity_poly.type
_entity_poly.pdbx_seq_one_letter_code
_entity_poly.pdbx_strand_id
1 'polypeptide(L)'
;MSARSNGTTPWVRDLVRPYRGVLATAVALGVLAALASLAQPMGIGWLVDTVGRGGGLSAPIALLIGLFCVDAFVGGMQNYLVGRAGESVVRDVRHTLVGKIFRATRKEHEQRPSGDLHARVVTDTSLLKAALTQSLATMVVSALMVTGGIVIMAVLDPLLLGLTLLCLVVAAGVTFLVARKLRGAAQLNRDRVGALGSDLNRALFAMTTIKASRAEHREQQRLGTRMDEAYRTGLGVTRLNAMLAPAVSVGLQVSFAVVFAVGMSRVAAGGMSVAEFTSFVLYLFYLITPLVTVSTALGQLQQGLAAITRLDEILRLEQEAPSPDEDAVDGESSEPTRTPPGGSGTAPTGSGTLVTFANVRFGYGNGVEVLRGTTFDIPRTGLTALVGPSGAGKSTIFTLLSRFDRPEAGTITLDGTDVGALDLAELRTRIGYVQQDPAILSGTLEENIRYAAPDASPEKFDEAVRLADLDEVIAVLPDGMNTDVGQHGSKLSGGQRQRVAIARMLLAEPELLLLDEATAQLDSNSETTLRETMRGIAEHRAVVAIAHRLSTVIDADTILVIEDGAVRARGDHDQLLATDELYQQLVRGGEVDERTPWNDAPAEEREPLRLVGPEVRE
;
A
#
# COMPACT_ATOMS: atom_id res chain seq x y z
N MET A 1 10.17 24.50 4.47
CA MET A 1 10.07 23.72 5.71
C MET A 1 11.29 22.83 5.82
N SER A 2 12.06 23.03 6.87
CA SER A 2 13.41 22.52 7.07
C SER A 2 13.42 21.01 7.29
N ALA A 3 14.03 20.27 6.38
CA ALA A 3 14.30 18.85 6.53
C ALA A 3 15.36 18.65 7.63
N ARG A 4 14.95 18.21 8.81
CA ARG A 4 15.84 17.60 9.78
C ARG A 4 16.08 16.14 9.37
N SER A 5 17.05 15.91 8.49
CA SER A 5 17.65 14.61 8.28
C SER A 5 18.89 14.52 9.16
N ASN A 6 18.80 13.82 10.27
CA ASN A 6 20.00 13.26 10.90
C ASN A 6 19.59 12.03 11.71
N GLY A 7 20.03 10.88 11.24
CA GLY A 7 19.95 9.60 11.89
C GLY A 7 19.12 8.60 11.07
N THR A 8 19.77 7.49 10.69
CA THR A 8 19.04 6.28 10.26
C THR A 8 17.94 6.04 11.29
N THR A 9 16.69 6.05 10.83
CA THR A 9 15.52 5.82 11.69
C THR A 9 15.77 4.58 12.54
N PRO A 10 15.55 4.61 13.87
CA PRO A 10 15.93 3.54 14.79
C PRO A 10 15.47 2.15 14.34
N TRP A 11 14.27 2.09 13.73
CA TRP A 11 13.69 0.85 13.25
C TRP A 11 14.51 0.15 12.14
N VAL A 12 15.21 0.90 11.27
CA VAL A 12 16.09 0.31 10.23
C VAL A 12 17.26 -0.43 10.87
N ARG A 13 17.83 0.14 11.93
CA ARG A 13 18.94 -0.49 12.67
C ARG A 13 18.48 -1.77 13.36
N ASP A 14 17.31 -1.74 13.99
CA ASP A 14 16.76 -2.89 14.68
C ASP A 14 16.38 -4.01 13.71
N LEU A 15 15.85 -3.66 12.54
CA LEU A 15 15.54 -4.59 11.46
C LEU A 15 16.80 -5.29 10.89
N VAL A 16 17.91 -4.57 10.72
CA VAL A 16 19.16 -5.13 10.18
C VAL A 16 19.96 -5.90 11.24
N ARG A 17 19.68 -5.63 12.52
CA ARG A 17 20.42 -6.23 13.65
C ARG A 17 20.49 -7.76 13.64
N PRO A 18 19.44 -8.53 13.33
CA PRO A 18 19.51 -10.00 13.26
C PRO A 18 20.44 -10.50 12.16
N TYR A 19 20.60 -9.74 11.08
CA TYR A 19 21.33 -10.13 9.88
C TYR A 19 22.79 -9.66 9.84
N ARG A 20 23.26 -8.95 10.89
CA ARG A 20 24.63 -8.38 10.95
C ARG A 20 25.72 -9.42 10.75
N GLY A 21 25.56 -10.62 11.31
CA GLY A 21 26.52 -11.71 11.14
C GLY A 21 26.65 -12.15 9.68
N VAL A 22 25.52 -12.37 9.00
CA VAL A 22 25.49 -12.77 7.60
C VAL A 22 26.07 -11.66 6.70
N LEU A 23 25.71 -10.40 6.97
CA LEU A 23 26.22 -9.25 6.22
C LEU A 23 27.74 -9.06 6.45
N ALA A 24 28.22 -9.19 7.68
CA ALA A 24 29.65 -9.12 7.99
C ALA A 24 30.43 -10.24 7.28
N THR A 25 29.92 -11.47 7.29
CA THR A 25 30.52 -12.60 6.55
C THR A 25 30.54 -12.31 5.05
N ALA A 26 29.46 -11.80 4.49
CA ALA A 26 29.39 -11.43 3.08
C ALA A 26 30.39 -10.32 2.71
N VAL A 27 30.56 -9.31 3.56
CA VAL A 27 31.57 -8.25 3.36
C VAL A 27 32.98 -8.84 3.45
N ALA A 28 33.25 -9.71 4.42
CA ALA A 28 34.56 -10.36 4.54
C ALA A 28 34.92 -11.21 3.31
N LEU A 29 33.95 -11.99 2.80
CA LEU A 29 34.10 -12.72 1.53
C LEU A 29 34.34 -11.77 0.35
N GLY A 30 33.59 -10.66 0.29
CA GLY A 30 33.80 -9.64 -0.74
C GLY A 30 35.20 -9.01 -0.70
N VAL A 31 35.70 -8.74 0.47
CA VAL A 31 37.08 -8.27 0.65
C VAL A 31 38.09 -9.33 0.17
N LEU A 32 37.86 -10.59 0.47
CA LEU A 32 38.75 -11.69 0.01
C LEU A 32 38.69 -11.82 -1.54
N ALA A 33 37.51 -11.76 -2.14
CA ALA A 33 37.34 -11.77 -3.59
C ALA A 33 38.05 -10.56 -4.23
N ALA A 34 37.90 -9.36 -3.65
CA ALA A 34 38.55 -8.15 -4.15
C ALA A 34 40.11 -8.26 -4.08
N LEU A 35 40.64 -8.83 -3.01
CA LEU A 35 42.08 -9.07 -2.89
C LEU A 35 42.57 -10.08 -3.93
N ALA A 36 41.85 -11.19 -4.14
CA ALA A 36 42.13 -12.16 -5.19
C ALA A 36 42.12 -11.50 -6.58
N SER A 37 41.10 -10.69 -6.85
CA SER A 37 40.95 -9.95 -8.12
C SER A 37 42.09 -8.92 -8.31
N LEU A 38 42.47 -8.19 -7.24
CA LEU A 38 43.63 -7.26 -7.28
C LEU A 38 44.96 -7.95 -7.53
N ALA A 39 45.13 -9.22 -7.11
CA ALA A 39 46.36 -9.97 -7.35
C ALA A 39 46.46 -10.49 -8.80
N GLN A 40 45.38 -10.58 -9.56
CA GLN A 40 45.38 -11.13 -10.93
C GLN A 40 46.29 -10.37 -11.90
N PRO A 41 46.25 -9.02 -11.99
CA PRO A 41 47.16 -8.29 -12.89
C PRO A 41 48.65 -8.47 -12.56
N MET A 42 49.00 -8.57 -11.27
CA MET A 42 50.37 -8.87 -10.87
C MET A 42 50.77 -10.29 -11.23
N GLY A 43 49.88 -11.27 -11.09
CA GLY A 43 50.09 -12.65 -11.50
C GLY A 43 50.33 -12.77 -13.02
N ILE A 44 49.60 -11.96 -13.82
CA ILE A 44 49.85 -11.90 -15.26
C ILE A 44 51.20 -11.25 -15.58
N GLY A 45 51.57 -10.18 -14.86
CA GLY A 45 52.90 -9.58 -14.97
C GLY A 45 54.01 -10.57 -14.65
N TRP A 46 53.85 -11.38 -13.57
CA TRP A 46 54.80 -12.46 -13.28
C TRP A 46 54.89 -13.53 -14.38
N LEU A 47 53.77 -13.89 -14.98
CA LEU A 47 53.73 -14.79 -16.14
C LEU A 47 54.54 -14.22 -17.29
N VAL A 48 54.37 -12.94 -17.63
CA VAL A 48 55.09 -12.24 -18.71
C VAL A 48 56.60 -12.20 -18.42
N ASP A 49 56.98 -11.89 -17.19
CA ASP A 49 58.40 -11.89 -16.77
C ASP A 49 59.03 -13.28 -16.88
N THR A 50 58.31 -14.32 -16.42
CA THR A 50 58.76 -15.72 -16.49
C THR A 50 58.96 -16.18 -17.94
N VAL A 51 58.06 -15.81 -18.87
CA VAL A 51 58.21 -16.06 -20.31
C VAL A 51 59.45 -15.37 -20.87
N GLY A 52 59.65 -14.11 -20.52
CA GLY A 52 60.81 -13.33 -20.95
C GLY A 52 62.15 -13.89 -20.53
N ARG A 53 62.20 -14.59 -19.37
CA ARG A 53 63.41 -15.26 -18.83
C ARG A 53 63.54 -16.73 -19.21
N GLY A 54 62.61 -17.28 -20.04
CA GLY A 54 62.65 -18.69 -20.42
C GLY A 54 62.33 -19.67 -19.30
N GLY A 55 61.63 -19.22 -18.23
CA GLY A 55 61.31 -20.02 -17.06
C GLY A 55 60.07 -20.92 -17.25
N GLY A 56 59.80 -21.80 -16.29
CA GLY A 56 58.66 -22.71 -16.27
C GLY A 56 57.33 -22.00 -16.07
N LEU A 57 56.35 -22.20 -16.93
CA LEU A 57 55.04 -21.51 -16.92
C LEU A 57 54.00 -22.12 -15.97
N SER A 58 54.27 -23.32 -15.43
CA SER A 58 53.32 -24.07 -14.64
C SER A 58 52.92 -23.35 -13.35
N ALA A 59 53.85 -22.71 -12.66
CA ALA A 59 53.61 -22.03 -11.39
C ALA A 59 52.75 -20.74 -11.55
N PRO A 60 53.07 -19.78 -12.44
CA PRO A 60 52.26 -18.60 -12.64
C PRO A 60 50.85 -18.93 -13.19
N ILE A 61 50.73 -19.94 -14.09
CA ILE A 61 49.45 -20.38 -14.60
C ILE A 61 48.61 -21.01 -13.49
N ALA A 62 49.18 -21.88 -12.65
CA ALA A 62 48.46 -22.48 -11.55
C ALA A 62 47.96 -21.42 -10.53
N LEU A 63 48.81 -20.40 -10.23
CA LEU A 63 48.42 -19.27 -9.38
C LEU A 63 47.24 -18.50 -9.95
N LEU A 64 47.28 -18.16 -11.27
CA LEU A 64 46.21 -17.42 -11.93
C LEU A 64 44.90 -18.21 -11.95
N ILE A 65 44.93 -19.52 -12.25
CA ILE A 65 43.76 -20.38 -12.18
C ILE A 65 43.20 -20.41 -10.77
N GLY A 66 44.07 -20.53 -9.77
CA GLY A 66 43.65 -20.49 -8.37
C GLY A 66 42.98 -19.18 -7.98
N LEU A 67 43.55 -18.03 -8.38
CA LEU A 67 42.96 -16.70 -8.15
C LEU A 67 41.62 -16.53 -8.83
N PHE A 68 41.47 -16.97 -10.07
CA PHE A 68 40.18 -16.91 -10.80
C PHE A 68 39.14 -17.81 -10.13
N CYS A 69 39.49 -19.02 -9.73
CA CYS A 69 38.58 -19.92 -9.02
C CYS A 69 38.13 -19.35 -7.67
N VAL A 70 39.07 -18.77 -6.91
CA VAL A 70 38.77 -18.12 -5.63
C VAL A 70 37.84 -16.92 -5.83
N ASP A 71 38.18 -16.03 -6.77
CA ASP A 71 37.34 -14.86 -7.07
C ASP A 71 35.91 -15.26 -7.49
N ALA A 72 35.78 -16.21 -8.40
CA ALA A 72 34.47 -16.68 -8.89
C ALA A 72 33.65 -17.34 -7.77
N PHE A 73 34.26 -18.26 -6.99
CA PHE A 73 33.56 -19.01 -5.95
C PHE A 73 33.17 -18.10 -4.77
N VAL A 74 34.15 -17.32 -4.27
CA VAL A 74 33.96 -16.44 -3.11
C VAL A 74 33.04 -15.30 -3.46
N GLY A 75 33.17 -14.68 -4.64
CA GLY A 75 32.27 -13.65 -5.14
C GLY A 75 30.84 -14.16 -5.34
N GLY A 76 30.69 -15.38 -5.87
CA GLY A 76 29.39 -16.05 -5.97
C GLY A 76 28.73 -16.27 -4.61
N MET A 77 29.50 -16.77 -3.64
CA MET A 77 29.04 -16.98 -2.27
C MET A 77 28.65 -15.66 -1.57
N GLN A 78 29.46 -14.61 -1.74
CA GLN A 78 29.17 -13.26 -1.26
C GLN A 78 27.82 -12.77 -1.80
N ASN A 79 27.63 -12.83 -3.13
CA ASN A 79 26.39 -12.37 -3.76
C ASN A 79 25.16 -13.16 -3.26
N TYR A 80 25.31 -14.47 -3.06
CA TYR A 80 24.25 -15.31 -2.50
C TYR A 80 23.87 -14.88 -1.07
N LEU A 81 24.87 -14.68 -0.19
CA LEU A 81 24.63 -14.28 1.21
C LEU A 81 23.98 -12.89 1.30
N VAL A 82 24.46 -11.93 0.49
CA VAL A 82 23.87 -10.59 0.40
C VAL A 82 22.42 -10.66 -0.10
N GLY A 83 22.17 -11.44 -1.15
CA GLY A 83 20.83 -11.65 -1.69
C GLY A 83 19.88 -12.29 -0.67
N ARG A 84 20.33 -13.36 0.01
CA ARG A 84 19.56 -14.04 1.07
C ARG A 84 19.21 -13.10 2.22
N ALA A 85 20.20 -12.34 2.72
CA ALA A 85 19.95 -11.36 3.77
C ALA A 85 18.92 -10.30 3.33
N GLY A 86 19.05 -9.83 2.08
CA GLY A 86 18.12 -8.86 1.50
C GLY A 86 16.69 -9.36 1.43
N GLU A 87 16.46 -10.60 0.97
CA GLU A 87 15.11 -11.19 0.93
C GLU A 87 14.53 -11.37 2.34
N SER A 88 15.35 -11.77 3.29
CA SER A 88 14.90 -11.91 4.68
C SER A 88 14.47 -10.57 5.28
N VAL A 89 15.26 -9.51 5.08
CA VAL A 89 14.91 -8.14 5.51
C VAL A 89 13.60 -7.68 4.87
N VAL A 90 13.42 -7.88 3.56
CA VAL A 90 12.18 -7.50 2.87
C VAL A 90 10.97 -8.24 3.43
N ARG A 91 11.11 -9.56 3.67
CA ARG A 91 10.02 -10.34 4.26
C ARG A 91 9.58 -9.76 5.60
N ASP A 92 10.53 -9.49 6.50
CA ASP A 92 10.22 -9.01 7.84
C ASP A 92 9.61 -7.59 7.82
N VAL A 93 10.13 -6.71 6.94
CA VAL A 93 9.54 -5.38 6.71
C VAL A 93 8.11 -5.50 6.22
N ARG A 94 7.87 -6.33 5.21
CA ARG A 94 6.52 -6.53 4.67
C ARG A 94 5.56 -7.04 5.72
N HIS A 95 5.97 -8.00 6.56
CA HIS A 95 5.16 -8.47 7.67
C HIS A 95 4.79 -7.34 8.62
N THR A 96 5.78 -6.55 9.03
CA THR A 96 5.55 -5.40 9.93
C THR A 96 4.63 -4.36 9.30
N LEU A 97 4.84 -4.00 8.02
CA LEU A 97 4.03 -3.01 7.32
C LEU A 97 2.58 -3.48 7.15
N VAL A 98 2.37 -4.73 6.74
CA VAL A 98 1.02 -5.31 6.57
C VAL A 98 0.30 -5.33 7.92
N GLY A 99 0.96 -5.74 9.00
CA GLY A 99 0.40 -5.69 10.34
C GLY A 99 0.01 -4.26 10.76
N LYS A 100 0.88 -3.27 10.49
CA LYS A 100 0.60 -1.86 10.77
C LYS A 100 -0.54 -1.30 9.93
N ILE A 101 -0.64 -1.66 8.66
CA ILE A 101 -1.74 -1.23 7.77
C ILE A 101 -3.07 -1.79 8.28
N PHE A 102 -3.16 -3.08 8.57
CA PHE A 102 -4.43 -3.68 9.00
C PHE A 102 -4.91 -3.19 10.38
N ARG A 103 -4.01 -2.72 11.23
CA ARG A 103 -4.34 -2.15 12.54
C ARG A 103 -4.47 -0.63 12.53
N ALA A 104 -4.26 0.02 11.39
CA ALA A 104 -4.40 1.47 11.28
C ALA A 104 -5.86 1.88 11.41
N THR A 105 -6.10 3.06 11.99
CA THR A 105 -7.44 3.61 12.14
C THR A 105 -8.12 3.81 10.79
N ARG A 106 -9.45 3.74 10.75
CA ARG A 106 -10.25 4.01 9.54
C ARG A 106 -9.89 5.35 8.89
N LYS A 107 -9.69 6.39 9.68
CA LYS A 107 -9.30 7.72 9.23
C LYS A 107 -8.01 7.71 8.41
N GLU A 108 -7.01 6.93 8.83
CA GLU A 108 -5.74 6.78 8.11
C GLU A 108 -5.93 6.08 6.74
N HIS A 109 -6.85 5.12 6.66
CA HIS A 109 -7.19 4.46 5.38
C HIS A 109 -7.94 5.38 4.42
N GLU A 110 -8.89 6.17 4.90
CA GLU A 110 -9.67 7.10 4.07
C GLU A 110 -8.80 8.24 3.49
N GLN A 111 -7.76 8.64 4.21
CA GLN A 111 -6.84 9.70 3.77
C GLN A 111 -5.80 9.22 2.74
N ARG A 112 -5.62 7.90 2.57
CA ARG A 112 -4.59 7.34 1.69
C ARG A 112 -5.18 6.43 0.62
N PRO A 113 -4.87 6.70 -0.67
CA PRO A 113 -5.27 5.80 -1.75
C PRO A 113 -4.67 4.40 -1.55
N SER A 114 -5.46 3.35 -1.75
CA SER A 114 -5.01 1.95 -1.65
C SER A 114 -3.81 1.64 -2.55
N GLY A 115 -3.73 2.28 -3.72
CA GLY A 115 -2.59 2.16 -4.62
C GLY A 115 -1.27 2.69 -4.05
N ASP A 116 -1.30 3.74 -3.19
CA ASP A 116 -0.11 4.25 -2.51
C ASP A 116 0.38 3.24 -1.45
N LEU A 117 -0.53 2.69 -0.64
CA LEU A 117 -0.20 1.65 0.34
C LEU A 117 0.40 0.41 -0.33
N HIS A 118 -0.19 -0.04 -1.44
CA HIS A 118 0.35 -1.15 -2.24
C HIS A 118 1.77 -0.84 -2.76
N ALA A 119 1.99 0.34 -3.34
CA ALA A 119 3.32 0.74 -3.85
C ALA A 119 4.37 0.76 -2.74
N ARG A 120 4.03 1.21 -1.55
CA ARG A 120 4.95 1.23 -0.39
C ARG A 120 5.31 -0.17 0.07
N VAL A 121 4.35 -1.10 0.18
CA VAL A 121 4.62 -2.49 0.59
C VAL A 121 5.41 -3.27 -0.46
N VAL A 122 5.16 -3.06 -1.76
CA VAL A 122 5.78 -3.87 -2.82
C VAL A 122 7.03 -3.21 -3.39
N THR A 123 6.92 -1.96 -3.84
CA THR A 123 7.99 -1.25 -4.56
C THR A 123 9.03 -0.67 -3.60
N ASP A 124 8.61 0.07 -2.57
CA ASP A 124 9.55 0.74 -1.67
C ASP A 124 10.35 -0.24 -0.82
N THR A 125 9.76 -1.37 -0.41
CA THR A 125 10.52 -2.44 0.26
C THR A 125 11.59 -3.07 -0.64
N SER A 126 11.34 -3.17 -1.94
CA SER A 126 12.33 -3.64 -2.91
C SER A 126 13.47 -2.64 -3.12
N LEU A 127 13.18 -1.32 -3.11
CA LEU A 127 14.18 -0.26 -3.12
C LEU A 127 15.02 -0.25 -1.84
N LEU A 128 14.41 -0.49 -0.69
CA LEU A 128 15.08 -0.65 0.59
C LEU A 128 16.08 -1.80 0.56
N LYS A 129 15.71 -2.98 0.03
CA LYS A 129 16.59 -4.13 -0.16
C LYS A 129 17.82 -3.74 -0.98
N ALA A 130 17.61 -3.15 -2.17
CA ALA A 130 18.71 -2.76 -3.05
C ALA A 130 19.70 -1.82 -2.36
N ALA A 131 19.19 -0.86 -1.58
CA ALA A 131 20.03 0.10 -0.87
C ALA A 131 20.78 -0.50 0.30
N LEU A 132 20.10 -1.21 1.20
CA LEU A 132 20.70 -1.67 2.47
C LEU A 132 21.63 -2.87 2.33
N THR A 133 21.33 -3.78 1.40
CA THR A 133 22.11 -5.01 1.28
C THR A 133 23.06 -4.94 0.10
N GLN A 134 22.57 -4.72 -1.09
CA GLN A 134 23.38 -4.79 -2.30
C GLN A 134 24.30 -3.57 -2.47
N SER A 135 23.78 -2.35 -2.32
CA SER A 135 24.57 -1.13 -2.57
C SER A 135 25.68 -0.93 -1.55
N LEU A 136 25.42 -1.15 -0.25
CA LEU A 136 26.45 -0.98 0.80
C LEU A 136 27.59 -2.00 0.66
N ALA A 137 27.27 -3.29 0.48
CA ALA A 137 28.28 -4.33 0.29
C ALA A 137 29.13 -4.05 -0.97
N THR A 138 28.49 -3.73 -2.07
CA THR A 138 29.13 -3.39 -3.33
C THR A 138 30.03 -2.14 -3.23
N MET A 139 29.57 -1.10 -2.51
CA MET A 139 30.38 0.11 -2.28
C MET A 139 31.66 -0.19 -1.52
N VAL A 140 31.60 -1.00 -0.46
CA VAL A 140 32.79 -1.37 0.33
C VAL A 140 33.81 -2.13 -0.53
N VAL A 141 33.35 -3.15 -1.27
CA VAL A 141 34.21 -3.96 -2.16
C VAL A 141 34.81 -3.11 -3.28
N SER A 142 33.98 -2.30 -3.95
CA SER A 142 34.45 -1.43 -5.03
C SER A 142 35.39 -0.33 -4.56
N ALA A 143 35.16 0.25 -3.36
CA ALA A 143 36.08 1.22 -2.76
C ALA A 143 37.45 0.59 -2.46
N LEU A 144 37.48 -0.64 -1.96
CA LEU A 144 38.72 -1.41 -1.74
C LEU A 144 39.45 -1.67 -3.07
N MET A 145 38.72 -2.11 -4.11
CA MET A 145 39.26 -2.33 -5.44
C MET A 145 39.89 -1.07 -6.04
N VAL A 146 39.17 0.08 -5.96
CA VAL A 146 39.67 1.36 -6.48
C VAL A 146 40.89 1.81 -5.69
N THR A 147 40.83 1.81 -4.35
CA THR A 147 41.91 2.27 -3.50
C THR A 147 43.14 1.35 -3.65
N GLY A 148 42.94 0.03 -3.60
CA GLY A 148 44.02 -0.95 -3.77
C GLY A 148 44.65 -0.86 -5.15
N GLY A 149 43.85 -0.75 -6.21
CA GLY A 149 44.35 -0.59 -7.57
C GLY A 149 45.18 0.68 -7.75
N ILE A 150 44.73 1.81 -7.22
CA ILE A 150 45.47 3.09 -7.25
C ILE A 150 46.79 2.97 -6.49
N VAL A 151 46.82 2.35 -5.31
CA VAL A 151 48.03 2.15 -4.53
C VAL A 151 49.03 1.27 -5.27
N ILE A 152 48.58 0.18 -5.87
CA ILE A 152 49.47 -0.71 -6.63
C ILE A 152 50.01 0.01 -7.88
N MET A 153 49.17 0.73 -8.62
CA MET A 153 49.64 1.52 -9.76
C MET A 153 50.63 2.61 -9.37
N ALA A 154 50.48 3.23 -8.17
CA ALA A 154 51.43 4.22 -7.64
C ALA A 154 52.79 3.60 -7.33
N VAL A 155 52.82 2.36 -6.86
CA VAL A 155 54.06 1.60 -6.58
C VAL A 155 54.75 1.16 -7.87
N LEU A 156 53.95 0.78 -8.90
CA LEU A 156 54.50 0.35 -10.21
C LEU A 156 55.13 1.52 -10.95
N ASP A 157 54.40 2.61 -11.16
CA ASP A 157 54.89 3.84 -11.80
C ASP A 157 54.05 5.05 -11.43
N PRO A 158 54.53 5.96 -10.57
CA PRO A 158 53.77 7.14 -10.12
C PRO A 158 53.55 8.18 -11.26
N LEU A 159 54.42 8.24 -12.28
CA LEU A 159 54.26 9.15 -13.41
C LEU A 159 53.11 8.71 -14.31
N LEU A 160 53.09 7.41 -14.66
CA LEU A 160 51.98 6.84 -15.45
C LEU A 160 50.65 6.96 -14.70
N LEU A 161 50.65 6.77 -13.35
CA LEU A 161 49.44 7.00 -12.54
C LEU A 161 48.99 8.45 -12.60
N GLY A 162 49.89 9.41 -12.43
CA GLY A 162 49.57 10.83 -12.51
C GLY A 162 48.93 11.21 -13.82
N LEU A 163 49.47 10.68 -14.94
CA LEU A 163 48.94 10.90 -16.28
C LEU A 163 47.57 10.23 -16.49
N THR A 164 47.39 9.02 -15.95
CA THR A 164 46.11 8.29 -15.96
C THR A 164 45.06 9.10 -15.20
N LEU A 165 45.34 9.56 -14.00
CA LEU A 165 44.43 10.35 -13.20
C LEU A 165 44.06 11.66 -13.88
N LEU A 166 45.02 12.34 -14.53
CA LEU A 166 44.74 13.55 -15.28
C LEU A 166 43.73 13.30 -16.41
N CYS A 167 43.94 12.26 -17.20
CA CYS A 167 43.01 11.88 -18.27
C CYS A 167 41.62 11.51 -17.72
N LEU A 168 41.56 10.76 -16.62
CA LEU A 168 40.30 10.39 -15.97
C LEU A 168 39.55 11.61 -15.38
N VAL A 169 40.26 12.58 -14.79
CA VAL A 169 39.66 13.83 -14.29
C VAL A 169 39.05 14.65 -15.42
N VAL A 170 39.74 14.75 -16.57
CA VAL A 170 39.21 15.45 -17.75
C VAL A 170 37.96 14.73 -18.28
N ALA A 171 38.01 13.40 -18.44
CA ALA A 171 36.87 12.60 -18.89
C ALA A 171 35.68 12.69 -17.90
N ALA A 172 35.94 12.64 -16.59
CA ALA A 172 34.94 12.79 -15.55
C ALA A 172 34.28 14.19 -15.58
N GLY A 173 35.07 15.25 -15.83
CA GLY A 173 34.57 16.62 -15.99
C GLY A 173 33.58 16.74 -17.13
N VAL A 174 33.91 16.21 -18.32
CA VAL A 174 33.01 16.18 -19.48
C VAL A 174 31.75 15.39 -19.16
N THR A 175 31.90 14.20 -18.60
CA THR A 175 30.78 13.33 -18.21
C THR A 175 29.87 14.00 -17.19
N PHE A 176 30.43 14.71 -16.20
CA PHE A 176 29.68 15.44 -15.19
C PHE A 176 28.82 16.57 -15.79
N LEU A 177 29.36 17.32 -16.74
CA LEU A 177 28.63 18.38 -17.44
C LEU A 177 27.42 17.84 -18.20
N VAL A 178 27.61 16.72 -18.92
CA VAL A 178 26.53 16.04 -19.64
C VAL A 178 25.49 15.48 -18.64
N ALA A 179 25.94 14.81 -17.57
CA ALA A 179 25.08 14.23 -16.56
C ALA A 179 24.26 15.29 -15.79
N ARG A 180 24.81 16.50 -15.59
CA ARG A 180 24.08 17.62 -14.98
C ARG A 180 22.91 18.06 -15.86
N LYS A 181 23.12 18.19 -17.19
CA LYS A 181 22.06 18.53 -18.15
C LYS A 181 21.02 17.40 -18.24
N LEU A 182 21.49 16.14 -18.26
CA LEU A 182 20.64 14.95 -18.30
C LEU A 182 19.69 14.89 -17.10
N ARG A 183 20.15 15.21 -15.89
CA ARG A 183 19.31 15.22 -14.68
C ARG A 183 18.12 16.17 -14.83
N GLY A 184 18.32 17.39 -15.32
CA GLY A 184 17.24 18.34 -15.57
C GLY A 184 16.25 17.86 -16.63
N ALA A 185 16.75 17.34 -17.76
CA ALA A 185 15.91 16.78 -18.82
C ALA A 185 15.10 15.55 -18.33
N ALA A 186 15.74 14.67 -17.55
CA ALA A 186 15.08 13.49 -16.99
C ALA A 186 13.99 13.84 -15.96
N GLN A 187 14.20 14.91 -15.17
CA GLN A 187 13.17 15.39 -14.25
C GLN A 187 11.95 15.91 -15.03
N LEU A 188 12.17 16.78 -16.00
CA LEU A 188 11.08 17.29 -16.86
C LEU A 188 10.32 16.18 -17.56
N ASN A 189 11.01 15.15 -18.06
CA ASN A 189 10.36 14.00 -18.68
C ASN A 189 9.51 13.21 -17.67
N ARG A 190 10.00 12.98 -16.45
CA ARG A 190 9.21 12.33 -15.38
C ARG A 190 7.93 13.10 -15.06
N ASP A 191 8.01 14.42 -14.98
CA ASP A 191 6.85 15.28 -14.69
C ASP A 191 5.80 15.16 -15.82
N ARG A 192 6.23 15.13 -17.09
CA ARG A 192 5.32 14.96 -18.25
C ARG A 192 4.70 13.57 -18.31
N VAL A 193 5.48 12.52 -18.06
CA VAL A 193 4.97 11.14 -18.00
C VAL A 193 4.03 10.98 -16.80
N GLY A 194 4.31 11.60 -15.65
CA GLY A 194 3.44 11.62 -14.50
C GLY A 194 2.09 12.28 -14.79
N ALA A 195 2.11 13.44 -15.47
CA ALA A 195 0.89 14.13 -15.89
C ALA A 195 0.06 13.28 -16.88
N LEU A 196 0.71 12.61 -17.84
CA LEU A 196 0.04 11.66 -18.73
C LEU A 196 -0.62 10.51 -17.95
N GLY A 197 0.09 9.94 -16.96
CA GLY A 197 -0.44 8.88 -16.11
C GLY A 197 -1.67 9.31 -15.33
N SER A 198 -1.68 10.51 -14.76
CA SER A 198 -2.83 11.08 -14.06
C SER A 198 -4.03 11.30 -14.99
N ASP A 199 -3.81 11.87 -16.18
CA ASP A 199 -4.87 12.10 -17.16
C ASP A 199 -5.45 10.77 -17.69
N LEU A 200 -4.60 9.75 -17.92
CA LEU A 200 -5.04 8.40 -18.31
C LEU A 200 -5.87 7.73 -17.23
N ASN A 201 -5.41 7.79 -15.97
CA ASN A 201 -6.13 7.19 -14.84
C ASN A 201 -7.52 7.83 -14.68
N ARG A 202 -7.62 9.17 -14.80
CA ARG A 202 -8.89 9.89 -14.81
C ARG A 202 -9.82 9.40 -15.95
N ALA A 203 -9.29 9.22 -17.17
CA ALA A 203 -10.06 8.74 -18.30
C ALA A 203 -10.56 7.30 -18.11
N LEU A 204 -9.72 6.41 -17.57
CA LEU A 204 -10.09 5.02 -17.26
C LEU A 204 -11.18 4.95 -16.20
N PHE A 205 -11.08 5.77 -15.14
CA PHE A 205 -12.12 5.85 -14.11
C PHE A 205 -13.45 6.34 -14.67
N ALA A 206 -13.42 7.30 -15.61
CA ALA A 206 -14.60 7.87 -16.24
C ALA A 206 -15.02 7.16 -17.55
N MET A 207 -14.57 5.92 -17.81
CA MET A 207 -14.75 5.25 -19.11
C MET A 207 -16.22 5.15 -19.54
N THR A 208 -17.11 4.81 -18.63
CA THR A 208 -18.56 4.73 -18.90
C THR A 208 -19.11 6.09 -19.33
N THR A 209 -18.72 7.17 -18.65
CA THR A 209 -19.13 8.53 -18.98
C THR A 209 -18.60 8.96 -20.35
N ILE A 210 -17.32 8.64 -20.66
CA ILE A 210 -16.71 8.94 -21.95
C ILE A 210 -17.48 8.26 -23.08
N LYS A 211 -17.84 6.98 -22.93
CA LYS A 211 -18.62 6.22 -23.90
C LYS A 211 -20.05 6.76 -24.03
N ALA A 212 -20.73 6.99 -22.91
CA ALA A 212 -22.09 7.53 -22.91
C ALA A 212 -22.18 8.91 -23.58
N SER A 213 -21.12 9.73 -23.43
CA SER A 213 -21.01 11.07 -24.02
C SER A 213 -20.41 11.08 -25.43
N ARG A 214 -20.07 9.91 -26.01
CA ARG A 214 -19.37 9.77 -27.30
C ARG A 214 -18.13 10.65 -27.38
N ALA A 215 -17.37 10.70 -26.28
CA ALA A 215 -16.23 11.60 -26.11
C ALA A 215 -14.87 10.93 -26.40
N GLU A 216 -14.84 9.68 -26.90
CA GLU A 216 -13.63 8.88 -27.11
C GLU A 216 -12.59 9.61 -27.94
N HIS A 217 -13.03 10.20 -29.08
CA HIS A 217 -12.12 10.91 -29.96
C HIS A 217 -11.50 12.15 -29.32
N ARG A 218 -12.30 12.91 -28.57
CA ARG A 218 -11.83 14.09 -27.84
C ARG A 218 -10.82 13.74 -26.75
N GLU A 219 -11.10 12.70 -25.97
CA GLU A 219 -10.15 12.24 -24.93
C GLU A 219 -8.91 11.61 -25.54
N GLN A 220 -9.04 10.89 -26.65
CA GLN A 220 -7.88 10.37 -27.40
C GLN A 220 -6.97 11.50 -27.91
N GLN A 221 -7.52 12.57 -28.46
CA GLN A 221 -6.75 13.75 -28.89
C GLN A 221 -6.07 14.43 -27.70
N ARG A 222 -6.77 14.59 -26.58
CA ARG A 222 -6.22 15.19 -25.37
C ARG A 222 -5.04 14.38 -24.82
N LEU A 223 -5.21 13.07 -24.69
CA LEU A 223 -4.13 12.17 -24.27
C LEU A 223 -3.00 12.13 -25.31
N GLY A 224 -3.31 12.17 -26.61
CA GLY A 224 -2.33 12.24 -27.70
C GLY A 224 -1.39 13.44 -27.55
N THR A 225 -1.94 14.62 -27.22
CA THR A 225 -1.10 15.82 -26.96
C THR A 225 -0.15 15.61 -25.78
N ARG A 226 -0.62 14.96 -24.70
CA ARG A 226 0.22 14.61 -23.56
C ARG A 226 1.30 13.58 -23.90
N MET A 227 0.96 12.60 -24.73
CA MET A 227 1.91 11.60 -25.26
C MET A 227 3.01 12.26 -26.09
N ASP A 228 2.65 13.22 -26.95
CA ASP A 228 3.61 13.98 -27.77
C ASP A 228 4.54 14.85 -26.91
N GLU A 229 4.02 15.49 -25.85
CA GLU A 229 4.84 16.24 -24.89
C GLU A 229 5.85 15.31 -24.18
N ALA A 230 5.39 14.15 -23.70
CA ALA A 230 6.25 13.16 -23.06
C ALA A 230 7.30 12.60 -24.05
N TYR A 231 6.91 12.33 -25.29
CA TYR A 231 7.81 11.89 -26.35
C TYR A 231 8.92 12.92 -26.64
N ARG A 232 8.56 14.20 -26.81
CA ARG A 232 9.54 15.28 -27.06
C ARG A 232 10.54 15.43 -25.93
N THR A 233 10.07 15.39 -24.67
CA THR A 233 10.97 15.45 -23.51
C THR A 233 11.80 14.17 -23.38
N GLY A 234 11.24 13.00 -23.70
CA GLY A 234 11.93 11.72 -23.75
C GLY A 234 13.04 11.70 -24.79
N LEU A 235 12.82 12.26 -25.98
CA LEU A 235 13.87 12.43 -27.00
C LEU A 235 15.02 13.31 -26.50
N GLY A 236 14.72 14.36 -25.71
CA GLY A 236 15.74 15.21 -25.07
C GLY A 236 16.63 14.40 -24.12
N VAL A 237 16.01 13.53 -23.29
CA VAL A 237 16.74 12.60 -22.41
C VAL A 237 17.58 11.62 -23.23
N THR A 238 17.01 11.03 -24.27
CA THR A 238 17.69 10.06 -25.13
C THR A 238 18.91 10.66 -25.84
N ARG A 239 18.81 11.90 -26.35
CA ARG A 239 19.93 12.61 -26.99
C ARG A 239 21.09 12.83 -26.01
N LEU A 240 20.79 13.27 -24.79
CA LEU A 240 21.84 13.49 -23.77
C LEU A 240 22.43 12.16 -23.27
N ASN A 241 21.60 11.14 -23.11
CA ASN A 241 22.06 9.81 -22.71
C ASN A 241 22.95 9.16 -23.77
N ALA A 242 22.61 9.35 -25.06
CA ALA A 242 23.41 8.87 -26.17
C ALA A 242 24.82 9.51 -26.23
N MET A 243 25.03 10.65 -25.62
CA MET A 243 26.34 11.31 -25.51
C MET A 243 27.19 10.78 -24.36
N LEU A 244 26.59 10.16 -23.33
CA LEU A 244 27.34 9.70 -22.14
C LEU A 244 28.30 8.56 -22.47
N ALA A 245 27.84 7.53 -23.13
CA ALA A 245 28.67 6.35 -23.44
C ALA A 245 29.88 6.72 -24.35
N PRO A 246 29.72 7.46 -25.45
CA PRO A 246 30.86 7.95 -26.23
C PRO A 246 31.82 8.84 -25.44
N ALA A 247 31.30 9.75 -24.57
CA ALA A 247 32.17 10.63 -23.77
C ALA A 247 33.09 9.83 -22.84
N VAL A 248 32.51 8.81 -22.14
CA VAL A 248 33.30 7.90 -21.31
C VAL A 248 34.27 7.06 -22.14
N SER A 249 33.81 6.48 -23.26
CA SER A 249 34.65 5.63 -24.13
C SER A 249 35.85 6.38 -24.72
N VAL A 250 35.63 7.61 -25.23
CA VAL A 250 36.70 8.43 -25.78
C VAL A 250 37.72 8.79 -24.70
N GLY A 251 37.23 9.17 -23.49
CA GLY A 251 38.10 9.46 -22.34
C GLY A 251 39.00 8.28 -21.99
N LEU A 252 38.43 7.06 -21.97
CA LEU A 252 39.18 5.84 -21.70
C LEU A 252 40.18 5.49 -22.83
N GLN A 253 39.77 5.62 -24.09
CA GLN A 253 40.63 5.36 -25.23
C GLN A 253 41.80 6.33 -25.27
N VAL A 254 41.58 7.61 -25.04
CA VAL A 254 42.63 8.62 -24.94
C VAL A 254 43.58 8.29 -23.78
N SER A 255 43.03 7.97 -22.58
CA SER A 255 43.87 7.56 -21.44
C SER A 255 44.71 6.35 -21.77
N PHE A 256 44.13 5.32 -22.40
CA PHE A 256 44.85 4.12 -22.83
C PHE A 256 45.95 4.47 -23.82
N ALA A 257 45.66 5.25 -24.87
CA ALA A 257 46.63 5.61 -25.87
C ALA A 257 47.81 6.39 -25.27
N VAL A 258 47.56 7.34 -24.36
CA VAL A 258 48.58 8.13 -23.68
C VAL A 258 49.44 7.24 -22.77
N VAL A 259 48.79 6.41 -21.94
CA VAL A 259 49.48 5.47 -21.04
C VAL A 259 50.34 4.47 -21.85
N PHE A 260 49.80 3.99 -22.98
CA PHE A 260 50.52 3.04 -23.84
C PHE A 260 51.74 3.70 -24.48
N ALA A 261 51.59 4.91 -25.06
CA ALA A 261 52.69 5.62 -25.73
C ALA A 261 53.81 5.99 -24.72
N VAL A 262 53.45 6.56 -23.59
CA VAL A 262 54.44 6.95 -22.56
C VAL A 262 55.07 5.71 -21.88
N GLY A 263 54.24 4.70 -21.56
CA GLY A 263 54.69 3.45 -20.92
C GLY A 263 55.67 2.68 -21.82
N MET A 264 55.35 2.54 -23.11
CA MET A 264 56.29 1.90 -24.07
C MET A 264 57.60 2.69 -24.24
N SER A 265 57.54 4.03 -24.23
CA SER A 265 58.73 4.87 -24.25
C SER A 265 59.60 4.61 -22.99
N ARG A 266 58.98 4.46 -21.82
CA ARG A 266 59.71 4.13 -20.57
C ARG A 266 60.29 2.72 -20.59
N VAL A 267 59.58 1.74 -21.15
CA VAL A 267 60.11 0.39 -21.36
C VAL A 267 61.31 0.42 -22.27
N ALA A 268 61.25 1.14 -23.39
CA ALA A 268 62.37 1.28 -24.35
C ALA A 268 63.59 2.01 -23.73
N ALA A 269 63.35 2.95 -22.81
CA ALA A 269 64.40 3.64 -22.06
C ALA A 269 64.94 2.84 -20.87
N GLY A 270 64.46 1.63 -20.59
CA GLY A 270 64.86 0.78 -19.47
C GLY A 270 64.37 1.22 -18.10
N GLY A 271 63.47 2.20 -18.04
CA GLY A 271 62.88 2.73 -16.79
C GLY A 271 61.73 1.90 -16.21
N MET A 272 61.24 0.89 -16.96
CA MET A 272 60.15 0.00 -16.59
C MET A 272 60.28 -1.33 -17.31
N SER A 273 59.97 -2.46 -16.66
CA SER A 273 59.92 -3.76 -17.34
C SER A 273 58.62 -3.96 -18.14
N VAL A 274 58.68 -4.86 -19.13
CA VAL A 274 57.45 -5.25 -19.90
C VAL A 274 56.39 -5.84 -18.96
N ALA A 275 56.80 -6.58 -17.96
CA ALA A 275 55.91 -7.19 -16.96
C ALA A 275 55.17 -6.13 -16.12
N GLU A 276 55.88 -5.12 -15.60
CA GLU A 276 55.30 -4.00 -14.86
C GLU A 276 54.34 -3.19 -15.72
N PHE A 277 54.74 -2.90 -16.97
CA PHE A 277 53.88 -2.19 -17.93
C PHE A 277 52.59 -2.98 -18.23
N THR A 278 52.71 -4.30 -18.44
CA THR A 278 51.53 -5.16 -18.67
C THR A 278 50.61 -5.13 -17.43
N SER A 279 51.16 -5.28 -16.23
CA SER A 279 50.36 -5.20 -15.00
C SER A 279 49.68 -3.85 -14.85
N PHE A 280 50.38 -2.74 -15.14
CA PHE A 280 49.82 -1.39 -15.06
C PHE A 280 48.64 -1.21 -16.01
N VAL A 281 48.76 -1.64 -17.27
CA VAL A 281 47.68 -1.58 -18.26
C VAL A 281 46.45 -2.40 -17.82
N LEU A 282 46.68 -3.58 -17.27
CA LEU A 282 45.61 -4.41 -16.75
C LEU A 282 44.88 -3.74 -15.58
N TYR A 283 45.61 -3.12 -14.62
CA TYR A 283 44.97 -2.37 -13.54
C TYR A 283 44.14 -1.21 -14.06
N LEU A 284 44.54 -0.52 -15.10
CA LEU A 284 43.75 0.53 -15.74
C LEU A 284 42.38 -0.01 -16.17
N PHE A 285 42.32 -1.18 -16.81
CA PHE A 285 41.06 -1.82 -17.18
C PHE A 285 40.25 -2.31 -15.96
N TYR A 286 40.91 -2.89 -14.97
CA TYR A 286 40.25 -3.40 -13.77
C TYR A 286 39.59 -2.30 -12.92
N LEU A 287 40.06 -1.06 -12.98
CA LEU A 287 39.48 0.06 -12.23
C LEU A 287 38.17 0.59 -12.82
N ILE A 288 37.90 0.33 -14.11
CA ILE A 288 36.72 0.87 -14.81
C ILE A 288 35.42 0.38 -14.18
N THR A 289 35.28 -0.94 -14.03
CA THR A 289 34.06 -1.57 -13.49
C THR A 289 33.74 -1.11 -12.06
N PRO A 290 34.65 -1.14 -11.08
CA PRO A 290 34.38 -0.63 -9.74
C PRO A 290 33.96 0.84 -9.69
N LEU A 291 34.54 1.71 -10.52
CA LEU A 291 34.17 3.13 -10.58
C LEU A 291 32.72 3.34 -11.06
N VAL A 292 32.31 2.61 -12.11
CA VAL A 292 30.92 2.65 -12.60
C VAL A 292 29.98 2.10 -11.56
N THR A 293 30.36 1.01 -10.90
CA THR A 293 29.56 0.33 -9.87
C THR A 293 29.32 1.22 -8.66
N VAL A 294 30.33 1.96 -8.17
CA VAL A 294 30.14 2.94 -7.09
C VAL A 294 29.10 3.99 -7.47
N SER A 295 29.15 4.49 -8.69
CA SER A 295 28.22 5.53 -9.16
C SER A 295 26.77 5.02 -9.20
N THR A 296 26.54 3.78 -9.65
CA THR A 296 25.21 3.16 -9.65
C THR A 296 24.72 2.85 -8.24
N ALA A 297 25.61 2.36 -7.38
CA ALA A 297 25.30 2.06 -5.98
C ALA A 297 24.89 3.32 -5.19
N LEU A 298 25.55 4.46 -5.44
CA LEU A 298 25.16 5.75 -4.84
C LEU A 298 23.73 6.16 -5.27
N GLY A 299 23.39 5.96 -6.53
CA GLY A 299 22.03 6.22 -7.03
C GLY A 299 20.97 5.33 -6.35
N GLN A 300 21.26 4.04 -6.20
CA GLN A 300 20.38 3.10 -5.50
C GLN A 300 20.25 3.43 -4.01
N LEU A 301 21.35 3.83 -3.37
CA LEU A 301 21.33 4.26 -1.96
C LEU A 301 20.40 5.47 -1.76
N GLN A 302 20.46 6.49 -2.63
CA GLN A 302 19.58 7.64 -2.56
C GLN A 302 18.10 7.27 -2.74
N GLN A 303 17.79 6.35 -3.65
CA GLN A 303 16.43 5.83 -3.84
C GLN A 303 15.94 5.07 -2.60
N GLY A 304 16.81 4.25 -2.01
CA GLY A 304 16.47 3.53 -0.80
C GLY A 304 16.25 4.44 0.41
N LEU A 305 17.06 5.50 0.57
CA LEU A 305 16.84 6.50 1.63
C LEU A 305 15.48 7.21 1.47
N ALA A 306 15.08 7.54 0.24
CA ALA A 306 13.75 8.08 -0.01
C ALA A 306 12.64 7.06 0.30
N ALA A 307 12.84 5.78 -0.03
CA ALA A 307 11.92 4.71 0.33
C ALA A 307 11.78 4.55 1.86
N ILE A 308 12.90 4.59 2.61
CA ILE A 308 12.89 4.55 4.08
C ILE A 308 11.97 5.64 4.66
N THR A 309 12.03 6.85 4.14
CA THR A 309 11.17 7.96 4.62
C THR A 309 9.69 7.66 4.39
N ARG A 310 9.32 7.12 3.22
CA ARG A 310 7.93 6.74 2.92
C ARG A 310 7.44 5.54 3.73
N LEU A 311 8.32 4.57 4.01
CA LEU A 311 8.00 3.43 4.88
C LEU A 311 7.82 3.85 6.34
N ASP A 312 8.63 4.81 6.81
CA ASP A 312 8.52 5.39 8.16
C ASP A 312 7.14 6.05 8.39
N GLU A 313 6.56 6.66 7.35
CA GLU A 313 5.20 7.21 7.41
C GLU A 313 4.14 6.12 7.68
N ILE A 314 4.30 4.91 7.11
CA ILE A 314 3.39 3.78 7.41
C ILE A 314 3.59 3.24 8.82
N LEU A 315 4.83 3.14 9.26
CA LEU A 315 5.14 2.66 10.61
C LEU A 315 4.61 3.59 11.71
N ARG A 316 4.35 4.87 11.38
CA ARG A 316 3.80 5.88 12.27
C ARG A 316 2.29 6.07 12.15
N LEU A 317 1.59 5.24 11.35
CA LEU A 317 0.14 5.30 11.27
C LEU A 317 -0.47 5.15 12.67
N GLU A 318 -1.49 5.96 12.95
CA GLU A 318 -2.27 5.82 14.17
C GLU A 318 -2.96 4.46 14.17
N GLN A 319 -2.72 3.69 15.23
CA GLN A 319 -3.25 2.33 15.37
C GLN A 319 -4.55 2.36 16.17
N GLU A 320 -5.47 1.48 15.81
CA GLU A 320 -6.54 1.11 16.72
C GLU A 320 -5.89 0.56 18.01
N ALA A 321 -6.49 0.83 19.18
CA ALA A 321 -5.90 0.41 20.44
C ALA A 321 -5.62 -1.10 20.42
N PRO A 322 -4.41 -1.55 20.79
CA PRO A 322 -4.08 -2.97 20.83
C PRO A 322 -4.98 -3.70 21.84
N SER A 323 -5.35 -4.94 21.50
CA SER A 323 -5.93 -5.86 22.46
C SER A 323 -4.90 -6.16 23.56
N PRO A 324 -5.26 -6.27 24.84
CA PRO A 324 -4.33 -6.61 25.92
C PRO A 324 -3.54 -7.91 25.68
N ASP A 325 -4.08 -8.84 24.89
CA ASP A 325 -3.42 -10.10 24.53
C ASP A 325 -2.39 -9.98 23.37
N GLU A 326 -2.33 -8.86 22.65
CA GLU A 326 -1.40 -8.69 21.52
C GLU A 326 0.00 -8.27 21.94
N ASP A 327 0.19 -7.63 23.10
CA ASP A 327 1.52 -7.31 23.66
C ASP A 327 2.28 -8.56 24.14
N ALA A 328 1.60 -9.71 24.25
CA ALA A 328 2.20 -10.99 24.68
C ALA A 328 2.82 -11.80 23.50
N VAL A 329 2.55 -11.46 22.25
CA VAL A 329 2.96 -12.27 21.08
C VAL A 329 4.36 -11.93 20.55
N ASP A 330 4.98 -10.82 20.99
CA ASP A 330 6.37 -10.48 20.64
C ASP A 330 7.44 -11.29 21.41
N GLY A 331 7.03 -12.22 22.27
CA GLY A 331 7.89 -13.15 22.99
C GLY A 331 7.36 -14.58 22.92
N GLU A 332 8.00 -15.38 22.07
CA GLU A 332 7.87 -16.84 21.93
C GLU A 332 6.57 -17.39 21.33
N SER A 333 6.77 -18.14 20.27
CA SER A 333 5.82 -19.01 19.59
C SER A 333 5.12 -20.00 20.54
N SER A 334 4.03 -19.59 21.12
CA SER A 334 3.02 -20.50 21.67
C SER A 334 1.76 -20.36 20.82
N GLU A 335 1.33 -21.47 20.22
CA GLU A 335 0.03 -21.59 19.57
C GLU A 335 -1.05 -20.97 20.46
N PRO A 336 -1.91 -20.09 19.96
CA PRO A 336 -3.02 -19.60 20.73
C PRO A 336 -3.97 -20.78 20.98
N THR A 337 -3.91 -21.34 22.17
CA THR A 337 -4.97 -22.22 22.66
C THR A 337 -6.20 -21.33 22.81
N ARG A 338 -7.02 -21.26 21.76
CA ARG A 338 -8.38 -20.73 21.85
C ARG A 338 -9.14 -21.60 22.84
N THR A 339 -9.17 -21.17 24.08
CA THR A 339 -10.18 -21.61 25.02
C THR A 339 -11.49 -20.98 24.54
N PRO A 340 -12.49 -21.76 24.14
CA PRO A 340 -13.82 -21.19 23.90
C PRO A 340 -14.27 -20.54 25.21
N PRO A 341 -14.93 -19.38 25.19
CA PRO A 341 -15.50 -18.79 26.39
C PRO A 341 -16.54 -19.76 26.95
N GLY A 342 -16.08 -20.62 27.82
CA GLY A 342 -16.90 -21.48 28.66
C GLY A 342 -17.41 -20.67 29.83
N GLY A 343 -18.26 -19.74 29.57
CA GLY A 343 -19.10 -19.07 30.54
C GLY A 343 -20.52 -19.58 30.37
N SER A 344 -20.92 -20.60 31.11
CA SER A 344 -22.31 -20.80 31.46
C SER A 344 -22.78 -19.61 32.33
N GLY A 345 -22.83 -18.43 31.70
CA GLY A 345 -23.55 -17.27 32.22
C GLY A 345 -25.03 -17.55 31.98
N THR A 346 -25.75 -17.86 33.04
CA THR A 346 -27.21 -17.72 33.13
C THR A 346 -27.61 -16.48 32.34
N ALA A 347 -28.47 -16.66 31.32
CA ALA A 347 -29.09 -15.57 30.60
C ALA A 347 -29.62 -14.55 31.63
N PRO A 348 -29.24 -13.27 31.58
CA PRO A 348 -29.85 -12.29 32.46
C PRO A 348 -31.29 -12.11 32.01
N THR A 349 -32.21 -12.67 32.78
CA THR A 349 -33.64 -12.40 32.71
C THR A 349 -33.85 -10.96 33.20
N GLY A 350 -33.63 -10.00 32.32
CA GLY A 350 -33.94 -8.59 32.58
C GLY A 350 -34.41 -7.94 31.31
N SER A 351 -35.62 -7.43 31.27
CA SER A 351 -36.12 -6.46 30.30
C SER A 351 -35.21 -5.22 30.34
N GLY A 352 -34.06 -5.28 29.66
CA GLY A 352 -33.01 -4.29 29.83
C GLY A 352 -32.57 -3.71 28.51
N THR A 353 -32.03 -2.56 28.59
CA THR A 353 -31.30 -1.85 27.52
C THR A 353 -30.01 -2.59 27.18
N LEU A 354 -29.74 -2.81 25.92
CA LEU A 354 -28.45 -3.36 25.40
C LEU A 354 -27.43 -2.24 25.22
N VAL A 355 -27.83 -1.15 24.55
CA VAL A 355 -26.94 -0.01 24.25
C VAL A 355 -27.51 1.26 24.84
N THR A 356 -26.66 2.08 25.46
CA THR A 356 -27.02 3.43 25.91
C THR A 356 -26.04 4.45 25.35
N PHE A 357 -26.56 5.47 24.68
CA PHE A 357 -25.88 6.72 24.37
C PHE A 357 -26.26 7.77 25.41
N ALA A 358 -25.25 8.35 26.07
CA ALA A 358 -25.47 9.36 27.11
C ALA A 358 -24.69 10.63 26.77
N ASN A 359 -25.40 11.66 26.29
CA ASN A 359 -24.87 12.99 25.94
C ASN A 359 -23.65 12.95 25.02
N VAL A 360 -23.70 12.10 23.97
CA VAL A 360 -22.57 11.85 23.08
C VAL A 360 -22.37 13.02 22.11
N ARG A 361 -21.14 13.54 22.05
CA ARG A 361 -20.70 14.60 21.13
C ARG A 361 -19.56 14.08 20.26
N PHE A 362 -19.60 14.43 18.98
CA PHE A 362 -18.58 13.99 18.02
C PHE A 362 -18.52 14.88 16.78
N GLY A 363 -17.28 15.10 16.25
CA GLY A 363 -17.01 15.75 14.98
C GLY A 363 -15.82 15.13 14.25
N TYR A 364 -15.80 15.19 12.91
CA TYR A 364 -14.72 14.61 12.08
C TYR A 364 -13.45 15.48 11.97
N GLY A 365 -13.15 16.31 12.96
CA GLY A 365 -11.90 17.08 13.01
C GLY A 365 -11.86 18.32 12.10
N ASN A 366 -12.95 18.64 11.41
CA ASN A 366 -13.09 19.85 10.58
C ASN A 366 -13.76 21.02 11.32
N GLY A 367 -13.92 20.90 12.64
CA GLY A 367 -14.59 21.88 13.48
C GLY A 367 -16.12 21.86 13.40
N VAL A 368 -16.70 20.91 12.66
CA VAL A 368 -18.16 20.72 12.58
C VAL A 368 -18.55 19.55 13.48
N GLU A 369 -19.34 19.86 14.52
CA GLU A 369 -19.91 18.86 15.41
C GLU A 369 -21.09 18.16 14.71
N VAL A 370 -20.98 16.84 14.53
CA VAL A 370 -21.98 16.00 13.85
C VAL A 370 -23.00 15.44 14.84
N LEU A 371 -22.56 15.00 16.03
CA LEU A 371 -23.45 14.62 17.13
C LEU A 371 -23.33 15.65 18.26
N ARG A 372 -24.48 16.16 18.73
CA ARG A 372 -24.58 17.31 19.64
C ARG A 372 -25.28 16.96 20.95
N GLY A 373 -24.71 16.01 21.70
CA GLY A 373 -25.32 15.54 22.95
C GLY A 373 -26.41 14.50 22.74
N THR A 374 -26.22 13.63 21.78
CA THR A 374 -27.14 12.55 21.40
C THR A 374 -27.34 11.58 22.59
N THR A 375 -28.60 11.36 22.97
CA THR A 375 -28.97 10.49 24.11
C THR A 375 -30.14 9.60 23.71
N PHE A 376 -29.96 8.28 23.78
CA PHE A 376 -31.00 7.28 23.55
C PHE A 376 -30.55 5.89 24.02
N ASP A 377 -31.52 4.97 24.07
CA ASP A 377 -31.31 3.57 24.44
C ASP A 377 -31.82 2.64 23.35
N ILE A 378 -31.13 1.51 23.15
CA ILE A 378 -31.52 0.40 22.28
C ILE A 378 -31.83 -0.80 23.16
N PRO A 379 -33.03 -1.42 23.05
CA PRO A 379 -33.39 -2.61 23.80
C PRO A 379 -32.59 -3.84 23.34
N ARG A 380 -32.59 -4.93 24.14
CA ARG A 380 -31.85 -6.19 23.82
C ARG A 380 -32.44 -6.96 22.66
N THR A 381 -33.68 -6.74 22.34
CA THR A 381 -34.38 -7.35 21.20
C THR A 381 -35.28 -6.30 20.57
N GLY A 382 -35.65 -6.54 19.33
CA GLY A 382 -36.52 -5.65 18.57
C GLY A 382 -35.76 -4.88 17.48
N LEU A 383 -36.53 -4.30 16.57
CA LEU A 383 -36.06 -3.46 15.46
C LEU A 383 -36.14 -1.98 15.86
N THR A 384 -35.01 -1.31 15.92
CA THR A 384 -34.92 0.15 16.08
C THR A 384 -34.55 0.80 14.74
N ALA A 385 -35.38 1.69 14.25
CA ALA A 385 -35.12 2.45 13.03
C ALA A 385 -34.55 3.84 13.34
N LEU A 386 -33.44 4.21 12.68
CA LEU A 386 -32.89 5.57 12.69
C LEU A 386 -33.35 6.29 11.44
N VAL A 387 -34.12 7.36 11.59
CA VAL A 387 -34.62 8.19 10.49
C VAL A 387 -34.20 9.64 10.64
N GLY A 388 -34.14 10.40 9.57
CA GLY A 388 -33.77 11.81 9.60
C GLY A 388 -33.13 12.27 8.29
N PRO A 389 -32.92 13.56 8.09
CA PRO A 389 -32.28 14.12 6.89
C PRO A 389 -30.90 13.56 6.61
N SER A 390 -30.45 13.68 5.35
CA SER A 390 -29.06 13.36 5.02
C SER A 390 -28.11 14.27 5.82
N GLY A 391 -27.05 13.68 6.37
CA GLY A 391 -26.10 14.40 7.22
C GLY A 391 -26.51 14.58 8.69
N ALA A 392 -27.67 14.10 9.12
CA ALA A 392 -28.11 14.19 10.52
C ALA A 392 -27.26 13.41 11.55
N GLY A 393 -26.29 12.61 11.10
CA GLY A 393 -25.38 11.85 11.98
C GLY A 393 -25.73 10.37 12.17
N LYS A 394 -26.67 9.82 11.40
CA LYS A 394 -27.11 8.42 11.53
C LYS A 394 -25.98 7.40 11.38
N SER A 395 -25.22 7.44 10.29
CA SER A 395 -24.08 6.52 10.07
C SER A 395 -22.94 6.77 11.06
N THR A 396 -22.82 8.00 11.60
CA THR A 396 -21.84 8.31 12.66
C THR A 396 -22.15 7.56 13.96
N ILE A 397 -23.42 7.33 14.29
CA ILE A 397 -23.82 6.50 15.43
C ILE A 397 -23.25 5.08 15.27
N PHE A 398 -23.30 4.50 14.07
CA PHE A 398 -22.76 3.16 13.78
C PHE A 398 -21.23 3.11 13.88
N THR A 399 -20.53 4.15 13.38
CA THR A 399 -19.07 4.21 13.45
C THR A 399 -18.56 4.34 14.88
N LEU A 400 -19.25 5.09 15.72
CA LEU A 400 -18.92 5.24 17.13
C LEU A 400 -19.21 3.96 17.93
N LEU A 401 -20.36 3.31 17.66
CA LEU A 401 -20.74 2.07 18.32
C LEU A 401 -19.78 0.91 17.99
N SER A 402 -19.35 0.83 16.73
CA SER A 402 -18.34 -0.15 16.26
C SER A 402 -16.90 0.25 16.63
N ARG A 403 -16.72 1.38 17.32
CA ARG A 403 -15.43 1.96 17.73
C ARG A 403 -14.45 2.14 16.55
N PHE A 404 -14.96 2.51 15.35
CA PHE A 404 -14.13 3.02 14.25
C PHE A 404 -13.68 4.46 14.52
N ASP A 405 -14.49 5.21 15.29
CA ASP A 405 -14.19 6.53 15.82
C ASP A 405 -14.49 6.55 17.33
N ARG A 406 -14.00 7.56 18.05
CA ARG A 406 -14.23 7.74 19.48
C ARG A 406 -15.04 9.01 19.74
N PRO A 407 -16.00 9.02 20.65
CA PRO A 407 -16.73 10.23 21.01
C PRO A 407 -15.78 11.26 21.65
N GLU A 408 -16.02 12.56 21.38
CA GLU A 408 -15.28 13.66 21.99
C GLU A 408 -15.76 13.93 23.41
N ALA A 409 -17.06 13.69 23.67
CA ALA A 409 -17.66 13.78 25.01
C ALA A 409 -18.88 12.87 25.12
N GLY A 410 -19.32 12.59 26.34
CA GLY A 410 -20.38 11.63 26.64
C GLY A 410 -19.86 10.19 26.70
N THR A 411 -20.77 9.23 26.89
CA THR A 411 -20.44 7.80 27.01
C THR A 411 -21.37 6.96 26.17
N ILE A 412 -20.81 5.87 25.62
CA ILE A 412 -21.56 4.82 24.91
C ILE A 412 -21.32 3.53 25.69
N THR A 413 -22.38 2.88 26.13
CA THR A 413 -22.26 1.59 26.84
C THR A 413 -22.94 0.47 26.06
N LEU A 414 -22.31 -0.70 26.07
CA LEU A 414 -22.87 -1.97 25.60
C LEU A 414 -23.01 -2.90 26.81
N ASP A 415 -24.25 -3.28 27.12
CA ASP A 415 -24.57 -4.08 28.28
C ASP A 415 -24.05 -3.47 29.60
N GLY A 416 -24.18 -2.12 29.74
CA GLY A 416 -23.71 -1.35 30.87
C GLY A 416 -22.21 -1.10 30.95
N THR A 417 -21.40 -1.69 30.06
CA THR A 417 -19.95 -1.48 30.00
C THR A 417 -19.61 -0.44 28.93
N ASP A 418 -18.72 0.52 29.27
CA ASP A 418 -18.26 1.52 28.31
C ASP A 418 -17.57 0.84 27.11
N VAL A 419 -18.05 1.16 25.92
CA VAL A 419 -17.48 0.67 24.64
C VAL A 419 -15.99 1.00 24.53
N GLY A 420 -15.55 2.12 25.11
CA GLY A 420 -14.14 2.52 25.14
C GLY A 420 -13.26 1.62 26.01
N ALA A 421 -13.82 0.95 27.02
CA ALA A 421 -13.14 0.09 27.98
C ALA A 421 -13.13 -1.40 27.56
N LEU A 422 -14.03 -1.80 26.65
CA LEU A 422 -14.07 -3.18 26.13
C LEU A 422 -12.86 -3.48 25.27
N ASP A 423 -12.45 -4.74 25.25
CA ASP A 423 -11.52 -5.20 24.21
C ASP A 423 -12.14 -5.02 22.81
N LEU A 424 -11.33 -4.60 21.83
CA LEU A 424 -11.83 -4.28 20.49
C LEU A 424 -12.34 -5.53 19.75
N ALA A 425 -11.66 -6.66 19.91
CA ALA A 425 -12.07 -7.91 19.31
C ALA A 425 -13.36 -8.42 19.94
N GLU A 426 -13.48 -8.35 21.27
CA GLU A 426 -14.71 -8.70 22.00
C GLU A 426 -15.88 -7.82 21.54
N LEU A 427 -15.70 -6.49 21.52
CA LEU A 427 -16.72 -5.57 21.07
C LEU A 427 -17.23 -5.92 19.66
N ARG A 428 -16.32 -6.11 18.71
CA ARG A 428 -16.66 -6.40 17.31
C ARG A 428 -17.22 -7.80 17.09
N THR A 429 -17.00 -8.74 18.00
CA THR A 429 -17.68 -10.05 17.97
C THR A 429 -19.15 -9.90 18.37
N ARG A 430 -19.46 -8.98 19.29
CA ARG A 430 -20.83 -8.74 19.76
C ARG A 430 -21.65 -7.86 18.81
N ILE A 431 -21.02 -7.15 17.86
CA ILE A 431 -21.66 -6.21 16.92
C ILE A 431 -21.45 -6.67 15.48
N GLY A 432 -22.52 -7.01 14.78
CA GLY A 432 -22.52 -7.22 13.32
C GLY A 432 -22.81 -5.91 12.59
N TYR A 433 -21.99 -5.53 11.62
CA TYR A 433 -22.19 -4.31 10.83
C TYR A 433 -22.27 -4.61 9.33
N VAL A 434 -23.43 -4.37 8.74
CA VAL A 434 -23.67 -4.45 7.30
C VAL A 434 -23.71 -3.04 6.73
N GLN A 435 -22.73 -2.73 5.88
CA GLN A 435 -22.60 -1.43 5.23
C GLN A 435 -23.57 -1.28 4.05
N GLN A 436 -23.83 -0.05 3.64
CA GLN A 436 -24.66 0.30 2.48
C GLN A 436 -24.17 -0.37 1.17
N ASP A 437 -22.86 -0.37 0.92
CA ASP A 437 -22.21 -1.10 -0.18
C ASP A 437 -21.23 -2.11 0.41
N PRO A 438 -21.69 -3.34 0.71
CA PRO A 438 -20.88 -4.30 1.43
C PRO A 438 -19.75 -4.84 0.55
N ALA A 439 -18.55 -4.82 1.09
CA ALA A 439 -17.37 -5.37 0.43
C ALA A 439 -17.47 -6.90 0.31
N ILE A 440 -17.43 -7.39 -0.92
CA ILE A 440 -17.30 -8.81 -1.26
C ILE A 440 -15.86 -9.07 -1.67
N LEU A 441 -15.23 -10.04 -1.03
CA LEU A 441 -13.85 -10.43 -1.29
C LEU A 441 -13.79 -11.38 -2.50
N SER A 442 -12.68 -11.32 -3.24
CA SER A 442 -12.42 -12.30 -4.30
C SER A 442 -12.31 -13.70 -3.70
N GLY A 443 -12.96 -14.68 -4.33
CA GLY A 443 -13.05 -16.06 -3.84
C GLY A 443 -14.43 -16.64 -4.07
N THR A 444 -14.76 -17.70 -3.38
CA THR A 444 -16.07 -18.38 -3.52
C THR A 444 -17.15 -17.69 -2.68
N LEU A 445 -18.40 -18.03 -2.97
CA LEU A 445 -19.54 -17.57 -2.18
C LEU A 445 -19.43 -18.08 -0.72
N GLU A 446 -19.07 -19.35 -0.53
CA GLU A 446 -18.87 -19.95 0.80
C GLU A 446 -17.78 -19.24 1.60
N GLU A 447 -16.61 -18.99 0.99
CA GLU A 447 -15.51 -18.24 1.64
C GLU A 447 -15.95 -16.85 2.09
N ASN A 448 -16.79 -16.18 1.31
CA ASN A 448 -17.32 -14.88 1.67
C ASN A 448 -18.29 -14.93 2.84
N ILE A 449 -19.15 -15.93 2.94
CA ILE A 449 -20.08 -16.09 4.06
C ILE A 449 -19.32 -16.49 5.33
N ARG A 450 -18.38 -17.44 5.22
CA ARG A 450 -17.57 -17.93 6.35
C ARG A 450 -16.52 -16.94 6.84
N TYR A 451 -16.34 -15.81 6.16
CA TYR A 451 -15.24 -14.87 6.45
C TYR A 451 -15.21 -14.39 7.90
N ALA A 452 -16.37 -14.12 8.51
CA ALA A 452 -16.47 -13.65 9.90
C ALA A 452 -16.41 -14.81 10.93
N ALA A 453 -16.77 -16.04 10.53
CA ALA A 453 -16.79 -17.22 11.39
C ALA A 453 -16.33 -18.47 10.60
N PRO A 454 -15.00 -18.63 10.34
CA PRO A 454 -14.48 -19.72 9.50
C PRO A 454 -14.80 -21.11 10.06
N ASP A 455 -14.84 -21.25 11.39
CA ASP A 455 -15.00 -22.50 12.11
C ASP A 455 -16.48 -22.80 12.48
N ALA A 456 -17.44 -22.03 11.94
CA ALA A 456 -18.86 -22.26 12.19
C ALA A 456 -19.31 -23.64 11.72
N SER A 457 -20.17 -24.28 12.54
CA SER A 457 -20.69 -25.61 12.19
C SER A 457 -21.54 -25.57 10.91
N PRO A 458 -21.67 -26.69 10.18
CA PRO A 458 -22.52 -26.75 8.99
C PRO A 458 -23.97 -26.31 9.26
N GLU A 459 -24.51 -26.68 10.42
CA GLU A 459 -25.90 -26.37 10.80
C GLU A 459 -26.10 -24.86 10.94
N LYS A 460 -25.14 -24.14 11.59
CA LYS A 460 -25.16 -22.69 11.72
C LYS A 460 -24.99 -22.00 10.38
N PHE A 461 -24.15 -22.56 9.52
CA PHE A 461 -23.94 -22.05 8.17
C PHE A 461 -25.23 -22.14 7.34
N ASP A 462 -25.89 -23.31 7.32
CA ASP A 462 -27.14 -23.51 6.61
C ASP A 462 -28.26 -22.62 7.16
N GLU A 463 -28.28 -22.40 8.47
CA GLU A 463 -29.22 -21.47 9.10
C GLU A 463 -28.97 -20.02 8.66
N ALA A 464 -27.74 -19.55 8.67
CA ALA A 464 -27.38 -18.21 8.22
C ALA A 464 -27.71 -17.97 6.74
N VAL A 465 -27.46 -18.97 5.88
CA VAL A 465 -27.81 -18.96 4.46
C VAL A 465 -29.31 -18.84 4.27
N ARG A 466 -30.09 -19.66 4.97
CA ARG A 466 -31.55 -19.64 4.92
C ARG A 466 -32.14 -18.32 5.45
N LEU A 467 -31.64 -17.84 6.61
CA LEU A 467 -32.08 -16.57 7.18
C LEU A 467 -31.76 -15.37 6.29
N ALA A 468 -30.71 -15.41 5.50
CA ALA A 468 -30.36 -14.37 4.55
C ALA A 468 -31.02 -14.55 3.18
N ASP A 469 -31.91 -15.54 3.01
CA ASP A 469 -32.63 -15.85 1.76
C ASP A 469 -31.66 -16.03 0.56
N LEU A 470 -30.60 -16.81 0.78
CA LEU A 470 -29.61 -17.09 -0.27
C LEU A 470 -29.87 -18.39 -1.03
N ASP A 471 -30.82 -19.24 -0.62
CA ASP A 471 -31.09 -20.54 -1.24
C ASP A 471 -31.43 -20.40 -2.73
N GLU A 472 -32.30 -19.44 -3.11
CA GLU A 472 -32.62 -19.18 -4.50
C GLU A 472 -31.42 -18.65 -5.31
N VAL A 473 -30.58 -17.81 -4.68
CA VAL A 473 -29.35 -17.27 -5.31
C VAL A 473 -28.39 -18.42 -5.61
N ILE A 474 -28.19 -19.32 -4.64
CA ILE A 474 -27.30 -20.46 -4.77
C ILE A 474 -27.78 -21.43 -5.85
N ALA A 475 -29.10 -21.66 -5.95
CA ALA A 475 -29.70 -22.55 -6.94
C ALA A 475 -29.48 -22.07 -8.39
N VAL A 476 -29.35 -20.77 -8.62
CA VAL A 476 -29.15 -20.18 -9.96
C VAL A 476 -27.66 -20.07 -10.32
N LEU A 477 -26.77 -20.09 -9.34
CA LEU A 477 -25.34 -19.99 -9.58
C LEU A 477 -24.74 -21.29 -10.16
N PRO A 478 -23.82 -21.21 -11.14
CA PRO A 478 -23.34 -22.38 -11.89
C PRO A 478 -22.68 -23.46 -11.04
N ASP A 479 -21.95 -23.06 -9.99
CA ASP A 479 -21.23 -23.96 -9.08
C ASP A 479 -21.76 -23.88 -7.63
N GLY A 480 -23.00 -23.34 -7.45
CA GLY A 480 -23.62 -23.17 -6.14
C GLY A 480 -22.72 -22.37 -5.18
N MET A 481 -22.45 -22.90 -3.99
CA MET A 481 -21.59 -22.27 -2.97
C MET A 481 -20.14 -22.10 -3.42
N ASN A 482 -19.64 -22.94 -4.31
CA ASN A 482 -18.27 -22.86 -4.84
C ASN A 482 -18.12 -21.86 -5.99
N THR A 483 -19.18 -21.16 -6.36
CA THR A 483 -19.12 -20.13 -7.42
C THR A 483 -18.16 -19.01 -7.02
N ASP A 484 -17.17 -18.75 -7.88
CA ASP A 484 -16.29 -17.57 -7.76
C ASP A 484 -17.10 -16.30 -8.01
N VAL A 485 -17.17 -15.42 -7.01
CA VAL A 485 -17.96 -14.17 -7.05
C VAL A 485 -17.26 -13.03 -7.80
N GLY A 486 -16.01 -13.24 -8.24
CA GLY A 486 -15.22 -12.25 -8.97
C GLY A 486 -14.64 -11.14 -8.09
N GLN A 487 -13.88 -10.23 -8.72
CA GLN A 487 -13.33 -9.08 -8.00
C GLN A 487 -14.46 -8.17 -7.51
N HIS A 488 -14.42 -7.82 -6.23
CA HIS A 488 -15.44 -7.00 -5.55
C HIS A 488 -16.88 -7.51 -5.75
N GLY A 489 -17.07 -8.82 -5.92
CA GLY A 489 -18.40 -9.40 -6.14
C GLY A 489 -19.04 -8.99 -7.47
N SER A 490 -18.24 -8.74 -8.51
CA SER A 490 -18.72 -8.24 -9.82
C SER A 490 -19.69 -9.18 -10.52
N LYS A 491 -19.76 -10.46 -10.14
CA LYS A 491 -20.69 -11.45 -10.69
C LYS A 491 -22.02 -11.51 -9.93
N LEU A 492 -22.15 -10.77 -8.83
CA LEU A 492 -23.36 -10.72 -8.02
C LEU A 492 -24.11 -9.39 -8.25
N SER A 493 -25.43 -9.44 -8.21
CA SER A 493 -26.26 -8.22 -8.17
C SER A 493 -26.07 -7.46 -6.85
N GLY A 494 -26.49 -6.20 -6.77
CA GLY A 494 -26.44 -5.40 -5.53
C GLY A 494 -27.15 -6.10 -4.37
N GLY A 495 -28.37 -6.58 -4.60
CA GLY A 495 -29.14 -7.32 -3.60
C GLY A 495 -28.49 -8.64 -3.17
N GLN A 496 -27.89 -9.38 -4.11
CA GLN A 496 -27.16 -10.60 -3.77
C GLN A 496 -25.93 -10.31 -2.90
N ARG A 497 -25.15 -9.27 -3.21
CA ARG A 497 -24.01 -8.85 -2.35
C ARG A 497 -24.47 -8.52 -0.94
N GLN A 498 -25.62 -7.86 -0.82
CA GLN A 498 -26.18 -7.49 0.47
C GLN A 498 -26.62 -8.71 1.30
N ARG A 499 -27.33 -9.68 0.68
CA ARG A 499 -27.70 -10.93 1.34
C ARG A 499 -26.48 -11.74 1.79
N VAL A 500 -25.40 -11.78 0.97
CA VAL A 500 -24.12 -12.40 1.37
C VAL A 500 -23.52 -11.70 2.60
N ALA A 501 -23.56 -10.38 2.65
CA ALA A 501 -23.06 -9.63 3.81
C ALA A 501 -23.92 -9.89 5.07
N ILE A 502 -25.22 -10.00 4.93
CA ILE A 502 -26.13 -10.36 6.03
C ILE A 502 -25.83 -11.78 6.51
N ALA A 503 -25.74 -12.77 5.62
CA ALA A 503 -25.39 -14.15 5.98
C ALA A 503 -24.05 -14.22 6.75
N ARG A 504 -23.03 -13.48 6.26
CA ARG A 504 -21.72 -13.35 6.91
C ARG A 504 -21.84 -12.87 8.35
N MET A 505 -22.67 -11.85 8.61
CA MET A 505 -22.86 -11.28 9.93
C MET A 505 -23.72 -12.19 10.82
N LEU A 506 -24.76 -12.84 10.28
CA LEU A 506 -25.60 -13.78 11.02
C LEU A 506 -24.81 -14.99 11.49
N LEU A 507 -23.89 -15.49 10.65
CA LEU A 507 -23.03 -16.62 10.98
C LEU A 507 -22.11 -16.36 12.18
N ALA A 508 -21.75 -15.09 12.41
CA ALA A 508 -20.98 -14.66 13.57
C ALA A 508 -21.81 -14.55 14.86
N GLU A 509 -23.14 -14.68 14.79
CA GLU A 509 -24.07 -14.63 15.92
C GLU A 509 -23.92 -13.37 16.81
N PRO A 510 -23.92 -12.15 16.26
CA PRO A 510 -23.77 -10.92 17.05
C PRO A 510 -24.99 -10.70 17.96
N GLU A 511 -24.80 -10.01 19.10
CA GLU A 511 -25.88 -9.57 19.97
C GLU A 511 -26.66 -8.37 19.39
N LEU A 512 -25.94 -7.52 18.64
CA LEU A 512 -26.44 -6.34 17.98
C LEU A 512 -26.12 -6.36 16.50
N LEU A 513 -27.14 -6.20 15.64
CA LEU A 513 -26.96 -6.09 14.20
C LEU A 513 -27.22 -4.66 13.74
N LEU A 514 -26.24 -4.04 13.10
CA LEU A 514 -26.30 -2.70 12.50
C LEU A 514 -26.46 -2.81 10.99
N LEU A 515 -27.51 -2.22 10.44
CA LEU A 515 -27.83 -2.26 9.01
C LEU A 515 -27.87 -0.84 8.44
N ASP A 516 -26.87 -0.49 7.62
CA ASP A 516 -26.78 0.83 6.98
C ASP A 516 -27.41 0.77 5.60
N GLU A 517 -28.60 1.37 5.43
CA GLU A 517 -29.37 1.43 4.17
C GLU A 517 -29.53 0.08 3.45
N ALA A 518 -29.73 -1.01 4.19
CA ALA A 518 -29.70 -2.37 3.68
C ALA A 518 -30.75 -2.67 2.57
N THR A 519 -31.68 -1.77 2.30
CA THR A 519 -32.77 -1.96 1.32
C THR A 519 -32.65 -1.09 0.05
N ALA A 520 -31.66 -0.18 -0.04
CA ALA A 520 -31.63 0.86 -1.07
C ALA A 520 -31.46 0.33 -2.52
N GLN A 521 -30.86 -0.87 -2.70
CA GLN A 521 -30.56 -1.45 -4.03
C GLN A 521 -31.39 -2.70 -4.34
N LEU A 522 -32.46 -2.98 -3.59
CA LEU A 522 -33.28 -4.17 -3.74
C LEU A 522 -34.51 -3.90 -4.61
N ASP A 523 -34.93 -4.89 -5.39
CA ASP A 523 -36.23 -4.95 -6.02
C ASP A 523 -37.32 -5.26 -4.96
N SER A 524 -38.58 -4.98 -5.29
CA SER A 524 -39.69 -5.06 -4.32
C SER A 524 -39.88 -6.45 -3.69
N ASN A 525 -39.59 -7.53 -4.41
CA ASN A 525 -39.68 -8.89 -3.87
C ASN A 525 -38.56 -9.15 -2.86
N SER A 526 -37.30 -8.82 -3.23
CA SER A 526 -36.14 -8.93 -2.37
C SER A 526 -36.25 -8.07 -1.11
N GLU A 527 -36.88 -6.90 -1.22
CA GLU A 527 -37.14 -6.01 -0.09
C GLU A 527 -38.11 -6.65 0.91
N THR A 528 -39.20 -7.25 0.42
CA THR A 528 -40.18 -7.92 1.28
C THR A 528 -39.54 -9.07 2.06
N THR A 529 -38.76 -9.92 1.38
CA THR A 529 -38.07 -11.03 2.01
C THR A 529 -37.02 -10.57 3.05
N LEU A 530 -36.24 -9.54 2.71
CA LEU A 530 -35.26 -8.99 3.67
C LEU A 530 -35.95 -8.38 4.91
N ARG A 531 -37.11 -7.73 4.73
CA ARG A 531 -37.91 -7.19 5.82
C ARG A 531 -38.40 -8.29 6.75
N GLU A 532 -38.93 -9.38 6.22
CA GLU A 532 -39.35 -10.56 6.99
C GLU A 532 -38.15 -11.18 7.75
N THR A 533 -37.01 -11.29 7.09
CA THR A 533 -35.75 -11.74 7.70
C THR A 533 -35.34 -10.85 8.87
N MET A 534 -35.31 -9.54 8.68
CA MET A 534 -34.94 -8.58 9.75
C MET A 534 -35.90 -8.68 10.95
N ARG A 535 -37.19 -8.85 10.69
CA ARG A 535 -38.19 -9.01 11.74
C ARG A 535 -37.99 -10.30 12.52
N GLY A 536 -37.74 -11.43 11.82
CA GLY A 536 -37.42 -12.70 12.48
C GLY A 536 -36.15 -12.65 13.33
N ILE A 537 -35.11 -11.94 12.88
CA ILE A 537 -33.89 -11.71 13.65
C ILE A 537 -34.18 -10.83 14.88
N ALA A 538 -34.98 -9.78 14.72
CA ALA A 538 -35.32 -8.81 15.77
C ALA A 538 -36.11 -9.46 16.93
N GLU A 539 -36.84 -10.54 16.72
CA GLU A 539 -37.51 -11.28 17.80
C GLU A 539 -36.52 -11.83 18.85
N HIS A 540 -35.27 -12.09 18.44
CA HIS A 540 -34.27 -12.74 19.30
C HIS A 540 -33.04 -11.87 19.59
N ARG A 541 -32.81 -10.79 18.85
CA ARG A 541 -31.61 -9.93 18.92
C ARG A 541 -31.97 -8.47 18.72
N ALA A 542 -31.08 -7.57 19.12
CA ALA A 542 -31.20 -6.16 18.79
C ALA A 542 -30.82 -5.92 17.33
N VAL A 543 -31.69 -5.27 16.57
CA VAL A 543 -31.44 -4.82 15.20
C VAL A 543 -31.60 -3.31 15.13
N VAL A 544 -30.60 -2.60 14.63
CA VAL A 544 -30.69 -1.17 14.37
C VAL A 544 -30.51 -0.92 12.88
N ALA A 545 -31.49 -0.32 12.24
CA ALA A 545 -31.48 -0.03 10.83
C ALA A 545 -31.51 1.47 10.56
N ILE A 546 -30.59 1.97 9.71
CA ILE A 546 -30.73 3.29 9.09
C ILE A 546 -31.70 3.12 7.92
N ALA A 547 -32.88 3.68 8.07
CA ALA A 547 -33.96 3.49 7.12
C ALA A 547 -34.16 4.71 6.23
N HIS A 548 -34.13 4.46 4.92
CA HIS A 548 -34.49 5.42 3.87
C HIS A 548 -35.78 5.05 3.14
N ARG A 549 -36.35 3.87 3.44
CA ARG A 549 -37.63 3.41 2.89
C ARG A 549 -38.67 3.29 3.98
N LEU A 550 -39.86 3.74 3.65
CA LEU A 550 -41.02 3.74 4.55
C LEU A 550 -41.36 2.32 5.06
N SER A 551 -41.23 1.32 4.21
CA SER A 551 -41.49 -0.09 4.52
C SER A 551 -40.65 -0.61 5.71
N THR A 552 -39.39 -0.21 5.82
CA THR A 552 -38.50 -0.60 6.94
C THR A 552 -38.87 0.15 8.23
N VAL A 553 -39.39 1.37 8.09
CA VAL A 553 -39.71 2.23 9.25
C VAL A 553 -41.02 1.81 9.90
N ILE A 554 -42.02 1.42 9.11
CA ILE A 554 -43.35 1.03 9.64
C ILE A 554 -43.29 -0.19 10.55
N ASP A 555 -42.40 -1.15 10.23
CA ASP A 555 -42.26 -2.40 10.99
C ASP A 555 -41.33 -2.27 12.21
N ALA A 556 -40.77 -1.10 12.47
CA ALA A 556 -39.85 -0.91 13.60
C ALA A 556 -40.61 -0.79 14.95
N ASP A 557 -40.12 -1.52 15.95
CA ASP A 557 -40.64 -1.44 17.31
C ASP A 557 -40.37 -0.08 17.97
N THR A 558 -39.25 0.55 17.57
CA THR A 558 -38.87 1.90 18.01
C THR A 558 -38.28 2.67 16.85
N ILE A 559 -38.73 3.90 16.65
CA ILE A 559 -38.19 4.83 15.67
C ILE A 559 -37.53 5.99 16.44
N LEU A 560 -36.30 6.32 16.05
CA LEU A 560 -35.55 7.46 16.55
C LEU A 560 -35.41 8.47 15.40
N VAL A 561 -36.02 9.63 15.54
CA VAL A 561 -35.92 10.75 14.58
C VAL A 561 -34.68 11.56 14.96
N ILE A 562 -33.67 11.56 14.09
CA ILE A 562 -32.42 12.30 14.28
C ILE A 562 -32.45 13.58 13.46
N GLU A 563 -32.23 14.70 14.12
CA GLU A 563 -32.12 16.03 13.50
C GLU A 563 -30.95 16.79 14.12
N ASP A 564 -30.13 17.44 13.31
CA ASP A 564 -28.98 18.24 13.74
C ASP A 564 -28.05 17.57 14.78
N GLY A 565 -27.86 16.26 14.66
CA GLY A 565 -27.00 15.48 15.55
C GLY A 565 -27.59 15.18 16.93
N ALA A 566 -28.88 15.30 17.11
CA ALA A 566 -29.59 14.95 18.33
C ALA A 566 -30.86 14.12 18.06
N VAL A 567 -31.33 13.38 19.06
CA VAL A 567 -32.62 12.69 18.97
C VAL A 567 -33.73 13.74 19.21
N ARG A 568 -34.50 14.02 18.16
CA ARG A 568 -35.62 14.94 18.17
C ARG A 568 -36.88 14.30 18.78
N ALA A 569 -37.19 13.07 18.30
CA ALA A 569 -38.38 12.34 18.75
C ALA A 569 -38.12 10.84 18.80
N ARG A 570 -38.88 10.13 19.63
CA ARG A 570 -38.85 8.68 19.77
C ARG A 570 -40.28 8.16 19.91
N GLY A 571 -40.61 7.08 19.22
CA GLY A 571 -41.93 6.46 19.28
C GLY A 571 -42.09 5.31 18.30
N ASP A 572 -43.29 4.78 18.18
CA ASP A 572 -43.69 3.92 17.06
C ASP A 572 -44.18 4.76 15.85
N HIS A 573 -44.49 4.10 14.74
CA HIS A 573 -44.95 4.75 13.51
C HIS A 573 -46.17 5.65 13.72
N ASP A 574 -47.19 5.12 14.38
CA ASP A 574 -48.48 5.81 14.55
C ASP A 574 -48.34 7.02 15.48
N GLN A 575 -47.56 6.88 16.55
CA GLN A 575 -47.28 7.97 17.50
C GLN A 575 -46.53 9.12 16.80
N LEU A 576 -45.45 8.80 16.08
CA LEU A 576 -44.66 9.83 15.42
C LEU A 576 -45.38 10.48 14.24
N LEU A 577 -46.21 9.71 13.52
CA LEU A 577 -47.07 10.26 12.46
C LEU A 577 -48.10 11.24 13.01
N ALA A 578 -48.54 11.07 14.25
CA ALA A 578 -49.48 11.97 14.91
C ALA A 578 -48.80 13.19 15.58
N THR A 579 -47.53 13.10 16.00
CA THR A 579 -46.90 14.07 16.90
C THR A 579 -45.70 14.82 16.35
N ASP A 580 -44.98 14.30 15.34
CA ASP A 580 -43.74 14.91 14.86
C ASP A 580 -43.82 15.35 13.39
N GLU A 581 -43.68 16.66 13.15
CA GLU A 581 -43.78 17.25 11.80
C GLU A 581 -42.68 16.80 10.86
N LEU A 582 -41.44 16.63 11.37
CA LEU A 582 -40.33 16.18 10.54
C LEU A 582 -40.53 14.73 10.08
N TYR A 583 -40.99 13.86 10.99
CA TYR A 583 -41.33 12.49 10.63
C TYR A 583 -42.45 12.43 9.59
N GLN A 584 -43.52 13.24 9.72
CA GLN A 584 -44.57 13.36 8.71
C GLN A 584 -44.02 13.79 7.34
N GLN A 585 -43.06 14.74 7.33
CA GLN A 585 -42.45 15.20 6.07
C GLN A 585 -41.59 14.09 5.44
N LEU A 586 -40.81 13.34 6.23
CA LEU A 586 -40.00 12.22 5.75
C LEU A 586 -40.87 11.10 5.15
N VAL A 587 -41.98 10.78 5.81
CA VAL A 587 -42.96 9.79 5.32
C VAL A 587 -43.61 10.27 4.03
N ARG A 588 -44.08 11.53 3.98
CA ARG A 588 -44.71 12.11 2.77
C ARG A 588 -43.73 12.27 1.60
N GLY A 589 -42.46 12.61 1.89
CA GLY A 589 -41.40 12.71 0.88
C GLY A 589 -41.11 11.38 0.19
N GLY A 590 -41.13 10.25 0.94
CA GLY A 590 -41.05 8.90 0.38
C GLY A 590 -42.27 8.52 -0.49
N GLU A 591 -43.50 8.99 -0.16
CA GLU A 591 -44.68 8.74 -0.96
C GLU A 591 -44.73 9.55 -2.28
N VAL A 592 -44.12 10.76 -2.30
CA VAL A 592 -44.09 11.61 -3.51
C VAL A 592 -43.12 11.05 -4.56
N ASP A 593 -42.02 10.40 -4.13
CA ASP A 593 -41.05 9.79 -5.07
C ASP A 593 -41.61 8.50 -5.71
N GLU A 594 -42.56 7.81 -5.08
CA GLU A 594 -43.20 6.62 -5.66
C GLU A 594 -44.40 6.92 -6.61
N ARG A 595 -44.98 8.16 -6.60
CA ARG A 595 -46.25 8.44 -7.30
C ARG A 595 -46.24 9.51 -8.37
N THR A 596 -45.14 10.22 -8.61
CA THR A 596 -45.12 11.26 -9.66
C THR A 596 -44.33 10.79 -10.88
N PRO A 597 -45.00 10.33 -11.96
CA PRO A 597 -44.37 10.29 -13.27
C PRO A 597 -44.03 11.74 -13.68
N TRP A 598 -42.86 11.93 -14.19
CA TRP A 598 -42.28 13.24 -14.62
C TRP A 598 -43.10 14.03 -15.66
N ASN A 599 -44.30 13.60 -15.97
CA ASN A 599 -45.10 14.11 -17.07
C ASN A 599 -46.26 15.08 -16.72
N ASP A 600 -46.57 15.32 -15.44
CA ASP A 600 -47.78 16.12 -15.10
C ASP A 600 -47.49 17.49 -14.46
N ALA A 601 -46.33 18.11 -14.71
CA ALA A 601 -46.17 19.53 -14.40
C ALA A 601 -46.76 20.40 -15.53
N PRO A 602 -47.69 21.36 -15.22
CA PRO A 602 -48.27 22.26 -16.23
C PRO A 602 -47.17 23.07 -16.92
N ALA A 603 -47.30 23.23 -18.23
CA ALA A 603 -46.30 23.85 -19.11
C ALA A 603 -46.09 25.37 -18.91
N GLU A 604 -46.69 25.99 -17.89
CA GLU A 604 -46.68 27.46 -17.73
C GLU A 604 -45.63 28.03 -16.79
N GLU A 605 -44.84 27.22 -16.09
CA GLU A 605 -43.78 27.73 -15.18
C GLU A 605 -42.35 27.38 -15.61
N ARG A 606 -42.07 27.15 -16.87
CA ARG A 606 -40.70 26.93 -17.36
C ARG A 606 -40.05 28.25 -17.79
N GLU A 607 -39.46 28.98 -16.88
CA GLU A 607 -38.47 29.99 -17.27
C GLU A 607 -37.26 29.31 -17.94
N PRO A 608 -36.82 29.72 -19.13
CA PRO A 608 -35.67 29.13 -19.78
C PRO A 608 -34.40 29.57 -19.07
N LEU A 609 -33.60 28.58 -18.60
CA LEU A 609 -32.25 28.77 -18.11
C LEU A 609 -31.42 29.56 -19.15
N ARG A 610 -31.21 30.86 -18.93
CA ARG A 610 -30.28 31.68 -19.72
C ARG A 610 -28.85 31.21 -19.39
N LEU A 611 -28.25 30.47 -20.33
CA LEU A 611 -26.82 30.24 -20.36
C LEU A 611 -26.13 31.59 -20.60
N VAL A 612 -25.51 32.14 -19.56
CA VAL A 612 -24.59 33.27 -19.67
C VAL A 612 -23.30 32.73 -20.26
N GLY A 613 -23.08 32.99 -21.55
CA GLY A 613 -21.79 32.72 -22.20
C GLY A 613 -20.74 33.70 -21.71
N PRO A 614 -19.46 33.32 -21.66
CA PRO A 614 -18.39 34.24 -21.30
C PRO A 614 -18.17 35.28 -22.41
N GLU A 615 -18.20 36.58 -22.03
CA GLU A 615 -17.75 37.68 -22.87
C GLU A 615 -16.26 37.50 -23.23
N VAL A 616 -16.01 37.39 -24.53
CA VAL A 616 -14.67 37.55 -25.09
C VAL A 616 -14.36 39.04 -25.09
N ARG A 617 -13.40 39.49 -24.27
CA ARG A 617 -12.73 40.78 -24.45
C ARG A 617 -11.51 40.57 -25.34
N GLU A 618 -11.44 41.40 -26.39
CA GLU A 618 -10.31 41.61 -27.29
C GLU A 618 -9.00 41.97 -26.57
#